data_5f43e25eb6661cd4d22b9a48070d7d94
#
_entry.id   5f43e25eb6661cd4d22b9a48070d7d94
#
_cell.length_a   1.000
_cell.length_b   1.000
_cell.length_c   1.000
_cell.angle_alpha   90.00
_cell.angle_beta   90.00
_cell.angle_gamma   90.00
#
_symmetry.space_group_name_H-M   'P 1'
#
loop_
_entity.id
_entity.type
_entity.pdbx_description
1 polymer ?
#
loop_
_entity_poly.entity_id
_entity_poly.type
_entity_poly.pdbx_seq_one_letter_code
_entity_poly.pdbx_strand_id
1 'polypeptide(L)'
;MSPVEERGASALIVAGAMVFILGAAALAVDTSNFYEDARAIQTTADLTCLAGAAELPDTAAAITSAADIASLNWPEKALSAPSISGTTAVMSDGSGNTVTIDASHGGDPNRMSVVVTERAESDFAGVLGADSVNVVQEAVCQASQATGGAGVMPLGALGGTFSGDLFDCAAKISGNCGALAPVGSGANPWRDALENGVDVDLQKHHGNWTAND
;
A
#
# COMPACT_ATOMS: atom_id res chain seq x y z
N MET A 1 9.14 -18.49 -67.26
CA MET A 1 9.57 -17.71 -66.08
C MET A 1 10.95 -18.18 -65.73
N SER A 2 11.93 -17.26 -65.68
CA SER A 2 13.31 -17.64 -65.40
C SER A 2 13.47 -17.79 -63.85
N PRO A 3 14.30 -18.73 -63.37
CA PRO A 3 14.50 -18.96 -61.91
C PRO A 3 15.15 -17.77 -61.19
N VAL A 4 15.55 -16.74 -61.90
CA VAL A 4 16.12 -15.51 -61.33
C VAL A 4 15.03 -14.55 -60.82
N GLU A 5 13.84 -14.50 -61.46
CA GLU A 5 12.72 -13.65 -61.06
C GLU A 5 12.05 -14.16 -59.79
N GLU A 6 11.99 -15.47 -59.57
CA GLU A 6 11.43 -16.07 -58.34
C GLU A 6 12.31 -15.82 -57.12
N ARG A 7 13.62 -15.76 -57.26
CA ARG A 7 14.56 -15.42 -56.18
C ARG A 7 14.44 -13.99 -55.70
N GLY A 8 14.16 -13.05 -56.58
CA GLY A 8 13.93 -11.65 -56.21
C GLY A 8 12.63 -11.44 -55.46
N ALA A 9 11.55 -12.09 -55.86
CA ALA A 9 10.25 -12.02 -55.19
C ALA A 9 10.31 -12.63 -53.80
N SER A 10 10.99 -13.76 -53.62
CA SER A 10 11.18 -14.40 -52.30
C SER A 10 11.97 -13.51 -51.36
N ALA A 11 13.01 -12.81 -51.83
CA ALA A 11 13.80 -11.92 -50.99
C ALA A 11 12.99 -10.72 -50.49
N LEU A 12 12.11 -10.15 -51.31
CA LEU A 12 11.20 -9.08 -50.88
C LEU A 12 10.19 -9.51 -49.83
N ILE A 13 9.63 -10.72 -49.98
CA ILE A 13 8.69 -11.27 -49.01
C ILE A 13 9.39 -11.54 -47.68
N VAL A 14 10.59 -12.11 -47.68
CA VAL A 14 11.38 -12.35 -46.48
C VAL A 14 11.76 -11.05 -45.78
N ALA A 15 12.21 -10.03 -46.54
CA ALA A 15 12.54 -8.73 -45.99
C ALA A 15 11.32 -8.07 -45.31
N GLY A 16 10.16 -8.09 -45.96
CA GLY A 16 8.91 -7.59 -45.37
C GLY A 16 8.48 -8.34 -44.14
N ALA A 17 8.59 -9.68 -44.15
CA ALA A 17 8.29 -10.49 -43.00
C ALA A 17 9.23 -10.23 -41.79
N MET A 18 10.53 -10.01 -42.07
CA MET A 18 11.49 -9.66 -41.01
C MET A 18 11.14 -8.34 -40.35
N VAL A 19 10.80 -7.30 -41.09
CA VAL A 19 10.40 -6.00 -40.53
C VAL A 19 9.16 -6.15 -39.63
N PHE A 20 8.18 -6.95 -40.10
CA PHE A 20 6.97 -7.19 -39.32
C PHE A 20 7.24 -7.97 -38.01
N ILE A 21 8.09 -9.01 -38.07
CA ILE A 21 8.47 -9.80 -36.90
C ILE A 21 9.26 -8.94 -35.90
N LEU A 22 10.21 -8.12 -36.37
CA LEU A 22 10.96 -7.22 -35.50
C LEU A 22 10.07 -6.16 -34.87
N GLY A 23 9.11 -5.59 -35.60
CA GLY A 23 8.11 -4.67 -35.04
C GLY A 23 7.23 -5.30 -33.98
N ALA A 24 6.77 -6.53 -34.21
CA ALA A 24 5.98 -7.26 -33.22
C ALA A 24 6.80 -7.61 -31.95
N ALA A 25 8.07 -8.00 -32.13
CA ALA A 25 8.97 -8.27 -31.00
C ALA A 25 9.26 -6.99 -30.18
N ALA A 26 9.49 -5.86 -30.85
CA ALA A 26 9.70 -4.57 -30.22
C ALA A 26 8.48 -4.15 -29.35
N LEU A 27 7.28 -4.28 -29.91
CA LEU A 27 6.04 -3.97 -29.19
C LEU A 27 5.82 -4.90 -27.99
N ALA A 28 6.21 -6.17 -28.09
CA ALA A 28 6.13 -7.11 -26.99
C ALA A 28 7.06 -6.73 -25.83
N VAL A 29 8.27 -6.21 -26.12
CA VAL A 29 9.20 -5.71 -25.11
C VAL A 29 8.64 -4.49 -24.38
N ASP A 30 8.19 -3.47 -25.12
CA ASP A 30 7.59 -2.27 -24.52
C ASP A 30 6.38 -2.61 -23.64
N THR A 31 5.51 -3.52 -24.10
CA THR A 31 4.36 -3.96 -23.32
C THR A 31 4.78 -4.67 -22.02
N SER A 32 5.85 -5.47 -22.08
CA SER A 32 6.38 -6.15 -20.89
C SER A 32 6.91 -5.16 -19.86
N ASN A 33 7.63 -4.12 -20.30
CA ASN A 33 8.17 -3.06 -19.45
C ASN A 33 7.03 -2.28 -18.77
N PHE A 34 6.02 -1.85 -19.53
CA PHE A 34 4.85 -1.16 -18.97
C PHE A 34 4.08 -2.00 -17.94
N TYR A 35 4.04 -3.33 -18.13
CA TYR A 35 3.42 -4.21 -17.15
C TYR A 35 4.25 -4.34 -15.87
N GLU A 36 5.58 -4.33 -15.98
CA GLU A 36 6.49 -4.31 -14.84
C GLU A 36 6.35 -3.00 -14.05
N ASP A 37 6.36 -1.85 -14.74
CA ASP A 37 6.14 -0.54 -14.14
C ASP A 37 4.79 -0.47 -13.43
N ALA A 38 3.71 -0.95 -14.06
CA ALA A 38 2.38 -0.99 -13.47
C ALA A 38 2.35 -1.78 -12.14
N ARG A 39 3.07 -2.89 -12.05
CA ARG A 39 3.18 -3.67 -10.82
C ARG A 39 4.02 -2.96 -9.75
N ALA A 40 5.09 -2.31 -10.16
CA ALA A 40 5.96 -1.57 -9.24
C ALA A 40 5.22 -0.39 -8.60
N ILE A 41 4.53 0.43 -9.41
CA ILE A 41 3.77 1.57 -8.89
C ILE A 41 2.51 1.14 -8.13
N GLN A 42 1.90 -0.03 -8.46
CA GLN A 42 0.82 -0.58 -7.64
C GLN A 42 1.34 -0.93 -6.24
N THR A 43 2.50 -1.56 -6.13
CA THR A 43 3.12 -1.85 -4.83
C THR A 43 3.40 -0.56 -4.05
N THR A 44 3.90 0.48 -4.72
CA THR A 44 4.12 1.79 -4.10
C THR A 44 2.81 2.41 -3.62
N ALA A 45 1.74 2.35 -4.41
CA ALA A 45 0.42 2.85 -4.02
C ALA A 45 -0.13 2.11 -2.80
N ASP A 46 -0.06 0.78 -2.81
CA ASP A 46 -0.55 -0.06 -1.71
C ASP A 46 0.20 0.21 -0.40
N LEU A 47 1.53 0.23 -0.42
CA LEU A 47 2.33 0.48 0.78
C LEU A 47 2.15 1.90 1.32
N THR A 48 2.10 2.89 0.43
CA THR A 48 1.84 4.30 0.78
C THR A 48 0.45 4.44 1.42
N CYS A 49 -0.56 3.82 0.83
CA CYS A 49 -1.93 3.83 1.33
C CYS A 49 -2.03 3.17 2.72
N LEU A 50 -1.43 2.00 2.91
CA LEU A 50 -1.47 1.28 4.20
C LEU A 50 -0.75 2.07 5.31
N ALA A 51 0.39 2.69 5.00
CA ALA A 51 1.12 3.49 5.97
C ALA A 51 0.33 4.72 6.42
N GLY A 52 -0.29 5.43 5.48
CA GLY A 52 -1.13 6.58 5.83
C GLY A 52 -2.41 6.17 6.54
N ALA A 53 -3.07 5.09 6.11
CA ALA A 53 -4.30 4.62 6.74
C ALA A 53 -4.11 4.19 8.20
N ALA A 54 -2.90 3.80 8.61
CA ALA A 54 -2.59 3.45 10.00
C ALA A 54 -2.71 4.66 10.96
N GLU A 55 -2.56 5.87 10.45
CA GLU A 55 -2.62 7.12 11.23
C GLU A 55 -4.02 7.77 11.21
N LEU A 56 -4.96 7.25 10.41
CA LEU A 56 -6.32 7.81 10.36
C LEU A 56 -7.05 7.63 11.70
N PRO A 57 -7.85 8.61 12.13
CA PRO A 57 -8.35 9.76 11.38
C PRO A 57 -7.48 11.03 11.45
N ASP A 58 -6.25 10.97 11.98
CA ASP A 58 -5.34 12.13 11.96
C ASP A 58 -4.81 12.37 10.53
N THR A 59 -5.48 13.23 9.79
CA THR A 59 -5.18 13.55 8.40
C THR A 59 -3.75 14.05 8.19
N ALA A 60 -3.21 14.84 9.12
CA ALA A 60 -1.88 15.40 8.99
C ALA A 60 -0.79 14.32 9.18
N ALA A 61 -0.95 13.48 10.20
CA ALA A 61 -0.08 12.32 10.44
C ALA A 61 -0.17 11.34 9.28
N ALA A 62 -1.39 11.05 8.79
CA ALA A 62 -1.64 10.15 7.68
C ALA A 62 -0.94 10.60 6.38
N ILE A 63 -1.05 11.89 6.02
CA ILE A 63 -0.35 12.44 4.85
C ILE A 63 1.16 12.36 5.03
N THR A 64 1.69 12.68 6.21
CA THR A 64 3.12 12.64 6.48
C THR A 64 3.67 11.23 6.36
N SER A 65 3.04 10.26 7.01
CA SER A 65 3.43 8.84 6.96
C SER A 65 3.36 8.29 5.52
N ALA A 66 2.27 8.60 4.80
CA ALA A 66 2.14 8.22 3.39
C ALA A 66 3.24 8.82 2.52
N ALA A 67 3.54 10.12 2.67
CA ALA A 67 4.56 10.80 1.88
C ALA A 67 5.96 10.23 2.12
N ASP A 68 6.31 9.92 3.37
CA ASP A 68 7.57 9.30 3.73
C ASP A 68 7.72 7.93 3.07
N ILE A 69 6.68 7.10 3.14
CA ILE A 69 6.69 5.77 2.53
C ILE A 69 6.70 5.84 0.99
N ALA A 70 5.99 6.79 0.38
CA ALA A 70 6.07 7.01 -1.06
C ALA A 70 7.49 7.32 -1.51
N SER A 71 8.18 8.21 -0.80
CA SER A 71 9.57 8.59 -1.10
C SER A 71 10.56 7.44 -0.90
N LEU A 72 10.33 6.59 0.11
CA LEU A 72 11.17 5.41 0.38
C LEU A 72 10.98 4.30 -0.66
N ASN A 73 9.76 4.12 -1.18
CA ASN A 73 9.46 3.07 -2.16
C ASN A 73 9.72 3.50 -3.61
N TRP A 74 9.93 4.79 -3.84
CA TRP A 74 10.21 5.33 -5.16
C TRP A 74 11.39 6.31 -5.17
N PRO A 75 12.55 5.91 -4.62
CA PRO A 75 13.68 6.81 -4.38
C PRO A 75 14.29 7.37 -5.67
N GLU A 76 14.20 6.64 -6.79
CA GLU A 76 14.74 7.06 -8.08
C GLU A 76 13.98 8.22 -8.72
N LYS A 77 12.75 8.50 -8.30
CA LYS A 77 11.94 9.61 -8.85
C LYS A 77 12.14 10.93 -8.13
N ALA A 78 12.87 10.95 -7.01
CA ALA A 78 13.19 12.16 -6.25
C ALA A 78 11.96 13.09 -6.06
N LEU A 79 10.87 12.51 -5.52
CA LEU A 79 9.62 13.22 -5.31
C LEU A 79 9.80 14.47 -4.44
N SER A 80 9.10 15.55 -4.77
CA SER A 80 9.06 16.77 -3.97
C SER A 80 8.41 16.52 -2.60
N ALA A 81 8.61 17.43 -1.66
CA ALA A 81 7.80 17.49 -0.46
C ALA A 81 6.30 17.59 -0.83
N PRO A 82 5.40 17.02 -0.01
CA PRO A 82 3.96 17.04 -0.29
C PRO A 82 3.41 18.47 -0.31
N SER A 83 2.73 18.83 -1.40
CA SER A 83 1.93 20.05 -1.49
C SER A 83 0.52 19.75 -0.99
N ILE A 84 0.19 20.26 0.19
CA ILE A 84 -1.05 19.90 0.91
C ILE A 84 -2.15 20.93 0.63
N SER A 85 -3.34 20.45 0.29
CA SER A 85 -4.56 21.24 0.15
C SER A 85 -5.74 20.50 0.79
N GLY A 86 -6.15 20.93 1.97
CA GLY A 86 -7.19 20.25 2.75
C GLY A 86 -6.76 18.84 3.17
N THR A 87 -7.49 17.83 2.74
CA THR A 87 -7.19 16.41 3.00
C THR A 87 -6.33 15.76 1.91
N THR A 88 -5.99 16.51 0.87
CA THR A 88 -5.25 16.00 -0.28
C THR A 88 -3.82 16.53 -0.29
N ALA A 89 -2.86 15.69 -0.65
CA ALA A 89 -1.48 16.06 -0.88
C ALA A 89 -1.00 15.54 -2.23
N VAL A 90 -0.15 16.31 -2.90
CA VAL A 90 0.45 15.92 -4.18
C VAL A 90 1.97 16.05 -4.09
N MET A 91 2.66 15.02 -4.51
CA MET A 91 4.11 14.98 -4.68
C MET A 91 4.43 14.76 -6.16
N SER A 92 5.50 15.36 -6.67
CA SER A 92 5.91 15.22 -8.07
C SER A 92 7.43 15.33 -8.18
N ASP A 93 7.99 14.67 -9.20
CA ASP A 93 9.39 14.83 -9.59
C ASP A 93 9.59 15.91 -10.66
N GLY A 94 8.52 16.54 -11.13
CA GLY A 94 8.55 17.53 -12.21
C GLY A 94 8.65 16.94 -13.63
N SER A 95 8.80 15.62 -13.76
CA SER A 95 8.95 14.93 -15.07
C SER A 95 7.66 14.22 -15.51
N GLY A 96 6.60 14.35 -14.75
CA GLY A 96 5.29 13.72 -15.01
C GLY A 96 4.97 12.54 -14.08
N ASN A 97 5.90 12.20 -13.18
CA ASN A 97 5.63 11.23 -12.13
C ASN A 97 4.99 11.93 -10.94
N THR A 98 3.89 11.39 -10.43
CA THR A 98 3.14 12.00 -9.31
C THR A 98 2.60 10.95 -8.35
N VAL A 99 2.54 11.33 -7.08
CA VAL A 99 1.79 10.62 -6.04
C VAL A 99 0.75 11.57 -5.48
N THR A 100 -0.52 11.22 -5.60
CA THR A 100 -1.64 11.96 -5.03
C THR A 100 -2.22 11.17 -3.88
N ILE A 101 -2.29 11.79 -2.71
CA ILE A 101 -2.78 11.20 -1.46
C ILE A 101 -4.06 11.94 -1.07
N ASP A 102 -5.16 11.24 -0.84
CA ASP A 102 -6.39 11.80 -0.26
C ASP A 102 -6.71 11.07 1.05
N ALA A 103 -6.48 11.74 2.17
CA ALA A 103 -6.66 11.20 3.51
C ALA A 103 -8.13 11.26 4.01
N SER A 104 -9.08 11.58 3.13
CA SER A 104 -10.53 11.53 3.42
C SER A 104 -11.29 11.14 2.17
N HIS A 105 -10.91 10.00 1.59
CA HIS A 105 -11.47 9.53 0.34
C HIS A 105 -12.99 9.35 0.41
N GLY A 106 -13.69 10.03 -0.51
CA GLY A 106 -15.16 10.05 -0.52
C GLY A 106 -15.78 10.80 0.66
N GLY A 107 -14.99 11.62 1.38
CA GLY A 107 -15.45 12.35 2.57
C GLY A 107 -15.46 11.52 3.85
N ASP A 108 -14.96 10.30 3.82
CA ASP A 108 -14.83 9.43 5.01
C ASP A 108 -13.46 9.64 5.67
N PRO A 109 -13.41 10.13 6.92
CA PRO A 109 -12.14 10.39 7.61
C PRO A 109 -11.35 9.11 7.96
N ASN A 110 -11.95 7.94 7.81
CA ASN A 110 -11.30 6.65 8.04
C ASN A 110 -10.88 5.97 6.74
N ARG A 111 -11.00 6.64 5.61
CA ARG A 111 -10.60 6.09 4.30
C ARG A 111 -9.58 6.99 3.62
N MET A 112 -8.59 6.36 3.02
CA MET A 112 -7.56 7.02 2.24
C MET A 112 -7.51 6.43 0.84
N SER A 113 -7.23 7.26 -0.16
CA SER A 113 -6.79 6.79 -1.47
C SER A 113 -5.41 7.35 -1.82
N VAL A 114 -4.66 6.56 -2.55
CA VAL A 114 -3.37 6.95 -3.12
C VAL A 114 -3.38 6.61 -4.60
N VAL A 115 -3.12 7.61 -5.43
CA VAL A 115 -2.98 7.45 -6.87
C VAL A 115 -1.53 7.73 -7.24
N VAL A 116 -0.88 6.75 -7.84
CA VAL A 116 0.48 6.87 -8.37
C VAL A 116 0.42 6.90 -9.88
N THR A 117 1.02 7.92 -10.47
CA THR A 117 1.14 8.07 -11.92
C THR A 117 2.62 8.04 -12.28
N GLU A 118 2.99 7.16 -13.19
CA GLU A 118 4.32 7.10 -13.78
C GLU A 118 4.26 7.40 -15.27
N ARG A 119 5.16 8.26 -15.71
CA ARG A 119 5.45 8.45 -17.12
C ARG A 119 6.49 7.41 -17.54
N ALA A 120 6.01 6.26 -18.03
CA ALA A 120 6.83 5.18 -18.54
C ALA A 120 7.32 5.53 -19.95
N GLU A 121 8.63 5.43 -20.18
CA GLU A 121 9.22 5.66 -21.49
C GLU A 121 9.13 4.40 -22.36
N SER A 122 8.95 4.59 -23.66
CA SER A 122 8.93 3.51 -24.64
C SER A 122 10.31 3.34 -25.25
N ASP A 123 10.82 2.12 -25.25
CA ASP A 123 12.11 1.81 -25.89
C ASP A 123 12.00 1.76 -27.43
N PHE A 124 10.95 1.16 -27.95
CA PHE A 124 10.76 0.92 -29.39
C PHE A 124 9.58 1.68 -29.99
N ALA A 125 8.49 1.87 -29.26
CA ALA A 125 7.33 2.59 -29.76
C ALA A 125 7.63 4.09 -30.01
N GLY A 126 8.69 4.63 -29.38
CA GLY A 126 9.24 5.96 -29.65
C GLY A 126 9.62 6.16 -31.13
N VAL A 127 10.11 5.12 -31.82
CA VAL A 127 10.40 5.16 -33.25
C VAL A 127 9.13 5.43 -34.08
N LEU A 128 7.97 5.08 -33.57
CA LEU A 128 6.66 5.30 -34.19
C LEU A 128 5.97 6.58 -33.69
N GLY A 129 6.65 7.38 -32.84
CA GLY A 129 6.15 8.64 -32.29
C GLY A 129 5.38 8.49 -30.97
N ALA A 130 5.46 7.34 -30.33
CA ALA A 130 4.88 7.10 -28.98
C ALA A 130 6.01 7.02 -27.94
N ASP A 131 6.57 8.17 -27.56
CA ASP A 131 7.78 8.25 -26.72
C ASP A 131 7.52 7.85 -25.24
N SER A 132 6.29 7.98 -24.75
CA SER A 132 5.95 7.64 -23.38
C SER A 132 4.47 7.35 -23.22
N VAL A 133 4.13 6.59 -22.17
CA VAL A 133 2.76 6.27 -21.76
C VAL A 133 2.61 6.60 -20.26
N ASN A 134 1.48 7.17 -19.85
CA ASN A 134 1.20 7.33 -18.44
C ASN A 134 0.58 6.03 -17.90
N VAL A 135 1.28 5.40 -16.97
CA VAL A 135 0.79 4.26 -16.20
C VAL A 135 0.23 4.81 -14.89
N VAL A 136 -1.00 4.44 -14.55
CA VAL A 136 -1.69 4.93 -13.35
C VAL A 136 -2.19 3.77 -12.54
N GLN A 137 -1.91 3.79 -11.23
CA GLN A 137 -2.41 2.81 -10.29
C GLN A 137 -3.01 3.51 -9.06
N GLU A 138 -4.06 2.91 -8.51
CA GLU A 138 -4.76 3.43 -7.35
C GLU A 138 -4.87 2.37 -6.26
N ALA A 139 -4.67 2.80 -5.01
CA ALA A 139 -4.96 2.02 -3.82
C ALA A 139 -5.97 2.76 -2.95
N VAL A 140 -6.95 2.05 -2.40
CA VAL A 140 -7.88 2.58 -1.41
C VAL A 140 -7.79 1.74 -0.14
N CYS A 141 -7.51 2.38 0.98
CA CYS A 141 -7.35 1.76 2.28
C CYS A 141 -8.36 2.33 3.28
N GLN A 142 -8.70 1.54 4.27
CA GLN A 142 -9.59 1.97 5.34
C GLN A 142 -9.02 1.57 6.69
N ALA A 143 -8.96 2.53 7.62
CA ALA A 143 -8.73 2.25 9.02
C ALA A 143 -10.04 1.77 9.65
N SER A 144 -10.01 0.63 10.31
CA SER A 144 -11.12 0.15 11.12
C SER A 144 -10.61 -0.20 12.51
N GLN A 145 -11.33 0.23 13.54
CA GLN A 145 -11.03 -0.23 14.89
C GLN A 145 -11.42 -1.71 15.00
N ALA A 146 -10.55 -2.49 15.58
CA ALA A 146 -10.91 -3.84 15.95
C ALA A 146 -12.03 -3.79 17.00
N THR A 147 -13.21 -4.29 16.66
CA THR A 147 -14.37 -4.31 17.55
C THR A 147 -14.43 -5.57 18.40
N GLY A 148 -13.62 -6.57 18.06
CA GLY A 148 -13.51 -7.84 18.78
C GLY A 148 -12.52 -8.78 18.10
N GLY A 149 -12.22 -9.87 18.73
CA GLY A 149 -11.36 -10.92 18.18
C GLY A 149 -11.70 -12.26 18.81
N ALA A 150 -11.73 -13.31 17.97
CA ALA A 150 -11.84 -14.68 18.42
C ALA A 150 -10.44 -15.26 18.70
N GLY A 151 -10.29 -16.07 19.74
CA GLY A 151 -9.03 -16.76 20.04
C GLY A 151 -7.89 -15.88 20.56
N VAL A 152 -8.17 -14.66 21.01
CA VAL A 152 -7.16 -13.78 21.60
C VAL A 152 -6.84 -14.17 23.05
N MET A 153 -5.57 -14.00 23.43
CA MET A 153 -5.22 -14.16 24.84
C MET A 153 -5.91 -13.08 25.69
N PRO A 154 -6.44 -13.42 26.88
CA PRO A 154 -7.15 -12.48 27.74
C PRO A 154 -6.19 -11.54 28.48
N LEU A 155 -5.21 -10.99 27.77
CA LEU A 155 -4.24 -10.04 28.29
C LEU A 155 -4.28 -8.77 27.46
N GLY A 156 -4.45 -7.64 28.10
CA GLY A 156 -4.45 -6.33 27.48
C GLY A 156 -3.39 -5.43 28.10
N ALA A 157 -2.77 -4.61 27.27
CA ALA A 157 -1.91 -3.52 27.71
C ALA A 157 -2.51 -2.21 27.21
N LEU A 158 -2.58 -1.20 28.08
CA LEU A 158 -3.01 0.13 27.68
C LEU A 158 -1.96 0.75 26.76
N GLY A 159 -2.40 1.28 25.62
CA GLY A 159 -1.55 2.02 24.71
C GLY A 159 -0.98 3.27 25.36
N GLY A 160 0.33 3.42 25.35
CA GLY A 160 1.07 4.57 25.86
C GLY A 160 2.49 4.53 25.33
N THR A 161 3.26 5.59 25.56
CA THR A 161 4.69 5.63 25.23
C THR A 161 5.43 4.61 26.10
N PHE A 162 5.68 3.43 25.55
CA PHE A 162 6.48 2.41 26.22
C PHE A 162 7.96 2.72 26.01
N SER A 163 8.61 3.10 27.11
CA SER A 163 10.07 3.11 27.21
C SER A 163 10.46 1.84 27.96
N GLY A 164 10.63 0.73 27.24
CA GLY A 164 10.99 -0.55 27.85
C GLY A 164 10.28 -1.76 27.21
N ASP A 165 10.50 -2.95 27.71
CA ASP A 165 9.85 -4.17 27.24
C ASP A 165 8.32 -4.06 27.29
N LEU A 166 7.68 -4.32 26.19
CA LEU A 166 6.23 -4.20 25.97
C LEU A 166 5.38 -5.03 26.97
N PHE A 167 6.02 -5.97 27.65
CA PHE A 167 5.39 -6.94 28.57
C PHE A 167 5.89 -6.84 30.01
N ASP A 168 6.65 -5.81 30.38
CA ASP A 168 7.06 -5.65 31.76
C ASP A 168 5.93 -5.05 32.62
N CYS A 169 4.97 -5.92 32.96
CA CYS A 169 3.93 -5.62 33.92
C CYS A 169 4.44 -5.59 35.37
N ALA A 170 5.71 -5.88 35.61
CA ALA A 170 6.32 -5.84 36.95
C ALA A 170 6.77 -4.42 37.34
N ALA A 171 7.05 -3.54 36.37
CA ALA A 171 7.24 -2.14 36.65
C ALA A 171 5.90 -1.54 37.05
N LYS A 172 5.68 -1.30 38.33
CA LYS A 172 4.49 -0.74 38.98
C LYS A 172 4.01 0.58 38.40
N ILE A 173 3.69 0.60 37.14
CA ILE A 173 2.96 1.69 36.50
C ILE A 173 1.49 1.32 36.67
N SER A 174 0.90 1.89 37.69
CA SER A 174 -0.50 1.75 38.07
C SER A 174 -1.38 1.90 36.81
N GLY A 175 -2.01 0.82 36.37
CA GLY A 175 -3.02 0.82 35.29
C GLY A 175 -2.57 0.42 33.89
N ASN A 176 -1.33 -0.01 33.64
CA ASN A 176 -0.85 -0.28 32.27
C ASN A 176 -0.96 -1.75 31.83
N CYS A 177 -1.20 -2.68 32.71
CA CYS A 177 -1.43 -4.08 32.39
C CYS A 177 -2.64 -4.60 33.14
N GLY A 178 -3.52 -5.27 32.45
CA GLY A 178 -4.71 -5.89 33.01
C GLY A 178 -5.04 -7.18 32.28
N ALA A 179 -5.69 -8.09 32.95
CA ALA A 179 -6.31 -9.23 32.33
C ALA A 179 -7.68 -8.80 31.76
N LEU A 180 -7.97 -9.16 30.52
CA LEU A 180 -9.31 -9.04 29.97
C LEU A 180 -10.20 -10.05 30.71
N ALA A 181 -11.26 -9.59 31.38
CA ALA A 181 -12.14 -10.47 32.16
C ALA A 181 -12.89 -11.42 31.20
N PRO A 182 -12.67 -12.74 31.27
CA PRO A 182 -13.51 -13.67 30.53
C PRO A 182 -14.94 -13.67 31.11
N VAL A 183 -15.91 -13.99 30.26
CA VAL A 183 -17.30 -14.08 30.67
C VAL A 183 -17.46 -15.21 31.71
N GLY A 184 -17.69 -14.86 32.98
CA GLY A 184 -17.84 -15.79 34.07
C GLY A 184 -16.87 -15.52 35.22
N SER A 185 -17.10 -16.17 36.34
CA SER A 185 -16.27 -16.04 37.56
C SER A 185 -15.63 -17.37 37.94
N GLY A 186 -14.36 -17.32 38.38
CA GLY A 186 -13.62 -18.48 38.86
C GLY A 186 -12.48 -18.93 37.95
N ALA A 187 -11.79 -20.01 38.34
CA ALA A 187 -10.59 -20.49 37.61
C ALA A 187 -10.88 -21.19 36.27
N ASN A 188 -12.08 -21.76 36.12
CA ASN A 188 -12.42 -22.50 34.89
C ASN A 188 -12.57 -21.59 33.65
N PRO A 189 -13.28 -20.43 33.73
CA PRO A 189 -13.31 -19.49 32.61
C PRO A 189 -11.94 -18.98 32.21
N TRP A 190 -11.02 -18.77 33.16
CA TRP A 190 -9.65 -18.36 32.89
C TRP A 190 -8.83 -19.46 32.19
N ARG A 191 -9.02 -20.72 32.63
CA ARG A 191 -8.35 -21.84 31.96
C ARG A 191 -8.83 -22.00 30.53
N ASP A 192 -10.13 -21.94 30.31
CA ASP A 192 -10.74 -22.04 28.99
C ASP A 192 -10.28 -20.89 28.10
N ALA A 193 -10.23 -19.67 28.60
CA ALA A 193 -9.73 -18.49 27.89
C ALA A 193 -8.25 -18.62 27.51
N LEU A 194 -7.41 -19.23 28.33
CA LEU A 194 -6.00 -19.45 28.02
C LEU A 194 -5.77 -20.59 27.04
N GLU A 195 -6.61 -21.63 27.07
CA GLU A 195 -6.49 -22.80 26.19
C GLU A 195 -7.10 -22.54 24.79
N ASN A 196 -8.24 -21.87 24.73
CA ASN A 196 -9.05 -21.70 23.52
C ASN A 196 -9.13 -20.26 23.01
N GLY A 197 -8.61 -19.29 23.78
CA GLY A 197 -8.79 -17.86 23.55
C GLY A 197 -10.18 -17.38 23.96
N VAL A 198 -10.42 -16.09 23.87
CA VAL A 198 -11.71 -15.46 24.16
C VAL A 198 -12.13 -14.54 23.02
N ASP A 199 -13.43 -14.43 22.83
CA ASP A 199 -14.00 -13.36 22.01
C ASP A 199 -14.12 -12.12 22.89
N VAL A 200 -13.44 -11.06 22.53
CA VAL A 200 -13.47 -9.79 23.25
C VAL A 200 -14.13 -8.71 22.41
N ASP A 201 -15.01 -7.93 23.05
CA ASP A 201 -15.57 -6.71 22.48
C ASP A 201 -14.75 -5.51 23.00
N LEU A 202 -13.80 -5.06 22.22
CA LEU A 202 -12.88 -3.98 22.59
C LEU A 202 -13.56 -2.62 22.77
N GLN A 203 -14.81 -2.47 22.30
CA GLN A 203 -15.57 -1.22 22.46
C GLN A 203 -16.19 -1.05 23.84
N LYS A 204 -16.38 -2.14 24.59
CA LYS A 204 -17.02 -2.09 25.92
C LYS A 204 -16.10 -1.63 27.05
N HIS A 205 -14.81 -1.58 26.79
CA HIS A 205 -13.81 -1.32 27.84
C HIS A 205 -13.15 0.06 27.70
N HIS A 206 -13.93 1.09 27.38
CA HIS A 206 -13.50 2.48 27.51
C HIS A 206 -13.59 2.91 28.98
N GLY A 207 -12.64 2.53 29.78
CA GLY A 207 -12.57 2.90 31.20
C GLY A 207 -11.20 2.69 31.78
N ASN A 208 -10.96 3.23 32.97
CA ASN A 208 -9.76 2.93 33.73
C ASN A 208 -9.78 1.43 34.07
N TRP A 209 -8.84 0.68 33.52
CA TRP A 209 -8.61 -0.70 33.87
C TRP A 209 -8.12 -0.74 35.31
N THR A 210 -8.92 -1.30 36.22
CA THR A 210 -8.48 -1.61 37.56
C THR A 210 -8.12 -3.09 37.61
N ALA A 211 -7.25 -3.48 38.52
CA ALA A 211 -6.82 -4.88 38.69
C ALA A 211 -7.96 -5.86 39.04
N ASN A 212 -9.19 -5.38 39.04
CA ASN A 212 -10.41 -6.14 39.38
C ASN A 212 -11.46 -6.08 38.25
N ASP A 213 -11.18 -5.47 37.10
CA ASP A 213 -12.07 -5.42 35.90
C ASP A 213 -11.67 -6.47 34.87
#